data_823a6742d3f2e956a851752006b34e8d
#
_entry.id   823a6742d3f2e956a851752006b34e8d
#
_cell.length_a   1.000
_cell.length_b   1.000
_cell.length_c   1.000
_cell.angle_alpha   90.00
_cell.angle_beta   90.00
_cell.angle_gamma   90.00
#
_symmetry.space_group_name_H-M   'P 1'
#
loop_
_entity.id
_entity.type
_entity.pdbx_description
1 polymer ?
#
loop_
_entity_poly.entity_id
_entity_poly.type
_entity_poly.pdbx_seq_one_letter_code
_entity_poly.pdbx_strand_id
1 'polypeptide(L)'
;PQYGTPYRWGGIVLPFFNGKKWVNVGKSNMLLEKGIRDARKEEDRYWQVPFYLGYNVMAFERDYKKAGDYMAMASRYVKGDAYPKYLPLLATKLYASAGDPEVGLKFAEEAYMAEGDPDIKKELEKRIKELRVEKNLKTLDSAIKEFKAQFSRVPSSLRELVEKGIISSIPEEPFGGEYIISGEEARSTTYK
;
A
#
# COMPACT_ATOMS: atom_id res chain seq x y z
N PRO A 1 15.88 16.40 22.39
CA PRO A 1 15.11 16.29 21.15
C PRO A 1 15.51 17.40 20.18
N GLN A 2 15.79 17.04 18.92
CA GLN A 2 16.20 17.98 17.87
C GLN A 2 14.98 18.40 17.05
N TYR A 3 15.05 19.57 16.40
CA TYR A 3 14.02 20.01 15.47
C TYR A 3 14.03 19.15 14.20
N GLY A 4 12.87 18.79 13.66
CA GLY A 4 12.71 18.00 12.43
C GLY A 4 13.10 18.77 11.17
N THR A 5 13.07 20.10 11.22
CA THR A 5 13.37 20.99 10.07
C THR A 5 14.72 20.75 9.39
N PRO A 6 15.87 20.60 10.10
CA PRO A 6 17.14 20.32 9.44
C PRO A 6 17.16 18.99 8.71
N TYR A 7 16.57 17.95 9.28
CA TYR A 7 16.48 16.62 8.66
C TYR A 7 15.65 16.65 7.38
N ARG A 8 14.49 17.30 7.43
CA ARG A 8 13.61 17.48 6.28
C ARG A 8 14.30 18.21 5.14
N TRP A 9 14.88 19.39 5.41
CA TRP A 9 15.57 20.17 4.37
C TRP A 9 16.75 19.43 3.78
N GLY A 10 17.58 18.82 4.62
CA GLY A 10 18.68 17.99 4.13
C GLY A 10 18.16 16.80 3.30
N GLY A 11 17.08 16.17 3.71
CA GLY A 11 16.44 15.08 2.96
C GLY A 11 15.94 15.50 1.58
N ILE A 12 15.43 16.75 1.44
CA ILE A 12 14.93 17.29 0.17
C ILE A 12 16.08 17.75 -0.76
N VAL A 13 17.07 18.43 -0.21
CA VAL A 13 18.08 19.12 -1.01
C VAL A 13 19.28 18.23 -1.39
N LEU A 14 19.56 17.19 -0.59
CA LEU A 14 20.70 16.31 -0.85
C LEU A 14 20.59 15.52 -2.18
N PRO A 15 19.45 14.93 -2.54
CA PRO A 15 19.31 14.28 -3.82
C PRO A 15 19.32 15.31 -4.95
N PHE A 16 20.23 15.16 -5.91
CA PHE A 16 20.21 15.99 -7.10
C PHE A 16 20.63 15.18 -8.34
N PHE A 17 20.15 15.61 -9.50
CA PHE A 17 20.49 15.00 -10.77
C PHE A 17 21.73 15.70 -11.37
N ASN A 18 22.80 14.96 -11.58
CA ASN A 18 24.08 15.52 -12.08
C ASN A 18 24.21 15.48 -13.62
N GLY A 19 23.09 15.38 -14.34
CA GLY A 19 23.06 15.23 -15.80
C GLY A 19 23.16 13.78 -16.30
N LYS A 20 23.52 12.82 -15.44
CA LYS A 20 23.62 11.38 -15.76
C LYS A 20 22.82 10.50 -14.81
N LYS A 21 22.86 10.80 -13.52
CA LYS A 21 22.19 10.03 -12.48
C LYS A 21 21.84 10.89 -11.27
N TRP A 22 20.93 10.40 -10.47
CA TRP A 22 20.67 10.94 -9.14
C TRP A 22 21.82 10.57 -8.19
N VAL A 23 22.29 11.55 -7.41
CA VAL A 23 23.37 11.38 -6.44
C VAL A 23 22.91 11.80 -5.05
N ASN A 24 23.63 11.36 -4.02
CA ASN A 24 23.37 11.62 -2.61
C ASN A 24 22.03 11.08 -2.06
N VAL A 25 21.31 10.24 -2.79
CA VAL A 25 20.04 9.65 -2.31
C VAL A 25 20.26 8.88 -1.01
N GLY A 26 21.29 8.03 -0.94
CA GLY A 26 21.61 7.29 0.29
C GLY A 26 21.94 8.20 1.48
N LYS A 27 22.67 9.32 1.26
CA LYS A 27 22.93 10.28 2.32
C LYS A 27 21.66 10.99 2.80
N SER A 28 20.75 11.30 1.86
CA SER A 28 19.44 11.84 2.17
C SER A 28 18.63 10.87 3.04
N ASN A 29 18.57 9.59 2.64
CA ASN A 29 17.84 8.57 3.38
C ASN A 29 18.39 8.37 4.79
N MET A 30 19.72 8.28 4.95
CA MET A 30 20.36 8.22 6.27
C MET A 30 20.02 9.41 7.16
N LEU A 31 19.98 10.62 6.60
CA LEU A 31 19.63 11.83 7.34
C LEU A 31 18.17 11.82 7.76
N LEU A 32 17.25 11.42 6.87
CA LEU A 32 15.82 11.30 7.17
C LEU A 32 15.54 10.20 8.21
N GLU A 33 16.20 9.05 8.12
CA GLU A 33 16.13 7.99 9.13
C GLU A 33 16.60 8.48 10.50
N LYS A 34 17.69 9.26 10.53
CA LYS A 34 18.13 9.92 11.75
C LYS A 34 17.07 10.90 12.27
N GLY A 35 16.42 11.65 11.40
CA GLY A 35 15.30 12.54 11.76
C GLY A 35 14.10 11.79 12.36
N ILE A 36 13.78 10.60 11.85
CA ILE A 36 12.71 9.76 12.42
C ILE A 36 13.03 9.37 13.88
N ARG A 37 14.30 9.09 14.20
CA ARG A 37 14.71 8.71 15.55
C ARG A 37 14.82 9.90 16.50
N ASP A 38 15.41 11.00 16.05
CA ASP A 38 15.93 12.06 16.91
C ASP A 38 15.04 13.31 16.94
N ALA A 39 14.18 13.54 15.91
CA ALA A 39 13.34 14.73 15.84
C ALA A 39 12.14 14.67 16.81
N ARG A 40 11.66 15.85 17.20
CA ARG A 40 10.45 16.00 18.01
C ARG A 40 9.21 15.64 17.20
N LYS A 41 8.51 14.61 17.63
CA LYS A 41 7.30 14.10 16.94
C LYS A 41 6.08 15.02 17.12
N GLU A 42 6.12 15.92 18.09
CA GLU A 42 5.07 16.89 18.39
C GLU A 42 5.06 18.09 17.43
N GLU A 43 6.14 18.30 16.65
CA GLU A 43 6.21 19.37 15.66
C GLU A 43 5.17 19.18 14.55
N ASP A 44 4.48 20.24 14.17
CA ASP A 44 3.43 20.21 13.14
C ASP A 44 3.88 19.67 11.79
N ARG A 45 5.18 19.78 11.51
CA ARG A 45 5.78 19.34 10.24
C ARG A 45 6.61 18.06 10.35
N TYR A 46 6.58 17.37 11.50
CA TYR A 46 7.31 16.12 11.69
C TYR A 46 6.94 15.06 10.62
N TRP A 47 5.66 14.99 10.24
CA TRP A 47 5.18 14.08 9.20
C TRP A 47 5.96 14.14 7.89
N GLN A 48 6.59 15.27 7.58
CA GLN A 48 7.38 15.45 6.37
C GLN A 48 8.69 14.63 6.37
N VAL A 49 9.22 14.30 7.53
CA VAL A 49 10.45 13.49 7.62
C VAL A 49 10.19 12.07 7.08
N PRO A 50 9.26 11.29 7.62
CA PRO A 50 8.92 9.99 7.05
C PRO A 50 8.34 10.11 5.63
N PHE A 51 7.60 11.16 5.30
CA PHE A 51 7.07 11.37 3.95
C PHE A 51 8.19 11.44 2.90
N TYR A 52 9.20 12.28 3.08
CA TYR A 52 10.29 12.40 2.12
C TYR A 52 11.15 11.14 2.05
N LEU A 53 11.30 10.41 3.16
CA LEU A 53 11.97 9.12 3.13
C LEU A 53 11.18 8.10 2.30
N GLY A 54 9.87 8.01 2.51
CA GLY A 54 8.99 7.16 1.71
C GLY A 54 9.01 7.52 0.22
N TYR A 55 9.01 8.83 -0.09
CA TYR A 55 9.17 9.31 -1.46
C TYR A 55 10.49 8.86 -2.10
N ASN A 56 11.61 9.03 -1.40
CA ASN A 56 12.91 8.61 -1.90
C ASN A 56 12.98 7.09 -2.12
N VAL A 57 12.47 6.31 -1.17
CA VAL A 57 12.42 4.84 -1.26
C VAL A 57 11.57 4.40 -2.46
N MET A 58 10.40 5.00 -2.65
CA MET A 58 9.55 4.74 -3.81
C MET A 58 10.25 5.10 -5.14
N ALA A 59 10.80 6.31 -5.22
CA ALA A 59 11.31 6.86 -6.47
C ALA A 59 12.65 6.26 -6.90
N PHE A 60 13.52 5.94 -5.96
CA PHE A 60 14.90 5.56 -6.24
C PHE A 60 15.24 4.11 -5.92
N GLU A 61 14.62 3.53 -4.88
CA GLU A 61 14.83 2.13 -4.49
C GLU A 61 13.77 1.21 -5.08
N ARG A 62 12.58 1.74 -5.42
CA ARG A 62 11.40 0.99 -5.88
C ARG A 62 10.91 -0.07 -4.87
N ASP A 63 11.24 0.12 -3.61
CA ASP A 63 10.73 -0.69 -2.51
C ASP A 63 9.37 -0.13 -2.06
N TYR A 64 8.32 -0.56 -2.74
CA TYR A 64 6.97 -0.05 -2.51
C TYR A 64 6.44 -0.41 -1.12
N LYS A 65 6.86 -1.55 -0.56
CA LYS A 65 6.46 -1.94 0.80
C LYS A 65 7.05 -0.99 1.83
N LYS A 66 8.36 -0.80 1.81
CA LYS A 66 9.08 0.12 2.70
C LYS A 66 8.60 1.56 2.52
N ALA A 67 8.33 1.98 1.28
CA ALA A 67 7.73 3.28 1.00
C ALA A 67 6.33 3.41 1.63
N GLY A 68 5.51 2.38 1.54
CA GLY A 68 4.20 2.29 2.19
C GLY A 68 4.30 2.46 3.70
N ASP A 69 5.24 1.77 4.35
CA ASP A 69 5.48 1.87 5.80
C ASP A 69 5.81 3.32 6.23
N TYR A 70 6.65 4.02 5.46
CA TYR A 70 6.96 5.43 5.73
C TYR A 70 5.79 6.37 5.45
N MET A 71 4.97 6.13 4.43
CA MET A 71 3.76 6.93 4.17
C MET A 71 2.70 6.70 5.25
N ALA A 72 2.53 5.46 5.70
CA ALA A 72 1.67 5.11 6.83
C ALA A 72 2.16 5.76 8.14
N MET A 73 3.47 5.80 8.36
CA MET A 73 4.06 6.54 9.48
C MET A 73 3.76 8.05 9.36
N ALA A 74 3.98 8.64 8.19
CA ALA A 74 3.74 10.06 7.96
C ALA A 74 2.28 10.44 8.25
N SER A 75 1.31 9.62 7.81
CA SER A 75 -0.12 9.90 7.98
C SER A 75 -0.54 10.01 9.45
N ARG A 76 0.12 9.27 10.36
CA ARG A 76 -0.17 9.32 11.80
C ARG A 76 0.25 10.62 12.49
N TYR A 77 1.10 11.43 11.84
CA TYR A 77 1.62 12.69 12.38
C TYR A 77 1.09 13.92 11.65
N VAL A 78 0.22 13.76 10.67
CA VAL A 78 -0.51 14.88 10.05
C VAL A 78 -1.54 15.39 11.06
N LYS A 79 -1.55 16.72 11.33
CA LYS A 79 -2.48 17.35 12.26
C LYS A 79 -3.31 18.41 11.56
N GLY A 80 -4.59 18.50 11.94
CA GLY A 80 -5.52 19.51 11.44
C GLY A 80 -5.77 19.41 9.95
N ASP A 81 -6.04 20.55 9.32
CA ASP A 81 -6.27 20.66 7.87
C ASP A 81 -4.98 20.65 7.05
N ALA A 82 -3.84 20.30 7.67
CA ALA A 82 -2.55 20.24 7.00
C ALA A 82 -2.60 19.19 5.88
N TYR A 83 -2.25 19.62 4.71
CA TYR A 83 -2.02 18.74 3.57
C TYR A 83 -0.79 17.85 3.84
N PRO A 84 -0.79 16.55 3.52
CA PRO A 84 -1.74 15.88 2.62
C PRO A 84 -2.69 14.91 3.34
N LYS A 85 -3.98 15.19 3.31
CA LYS A 85 -5.04 14.32 3.83
C LYS A 85 -5.08 12.92 3.18
N TYR A 86 -4.49 12.77 1.98
CA TYR A 86 -4.50 11.52 1.19
C TYR A 86 -3.33 10.57 1.48
N LEU A 87 -2.51 10.84 2.50
CA LEU A 87 -1.39 9.94 2.84
C LEU A 87 -1.84 8.51 3.18
N PRO A 88 -2.95 8.29 3.91
CA PRO A 88 -3.43 6.92 4.14
C PRO A 88 -3.72 6.19 2.83
N LEU A 89 -4.40 6.84 1.88
CA LEU A 89 -4.71 6.25 0.58
C LEU A 89 -3.45 5.95 -0.24
N LEU A 90 -2.45 6.84 -0.20
CA LEU A 90 -1.16 6.62 -0.86
C LEU A 90 -0.43 5.40 -0.28
N ALA A 91 -0.40 5.27 1.06
CA ALA A 91 0.21 4.10 1.70
C ALA A 91 -0.45 2.79 1.26
N THR A 92 -1.78 2.74 1.19
CA THR A 92 -2.50 1.54 0.73
C THR A 92 -2.21 1.18 -0.73
N LYS A 93 -2.03 2.19 -1.60
CA LYS A 93 -1.65 1.96 -3.00
C LYS A 93 -0.23 1.39 -3.12
N LEU A 94 0.69 1.87 -2.30
CA LEU A 94 2.06 1.36 -2.27
C LEU A 94 2.13 -0.09 -1.79
N TYR A 95 1.37 -0.47 -0.75
CA TYR A 95 1.28 -1.86 -0.31
C TYR A 95 0.72 -2.78 -1.40
N ALA A 96 -0.33 -2.36 -2.10
CA ALA A 96 -0.87 -3.12 -3.23
C ALA A 96 0.16 -3.27 -4.36
N SER A 97 0.87 -2.18 -4.70
CA SER A 97 1.95 -2.20 -5.71
C SER A 97 3.13 -3.11 -5.30
N ALA A 98 3.33 -3.32 -4.00
CA ALA A 98 4.29 -4.29 -3.48
C ALA A 98 3.80 -5.76 -3.57
N GLY A 99 2.59 -5.98 -4.08
CA GLY A 99 1.96 -7.30 -4.08
C GLY A 99 1.46 -7.76 -2.71
N ASP A 100 1.23 -6.84 -1.78
CA ASP A 100 0.82 -7.11 -0.40
C ASP A 100 -0.53 -6.41 -0.07
N PRO A 101 -1.63 -6.78 -0.78
CA PRO A 101 -2.94 -6.15 -0.58
C PRO A 101 -3.51 -6.42 0.81
N GLU A 102 -3.06 -7.47 1.49
CA GLU A 102 -3.50 -7.79 2.85
C GLU A 102 -2.99 -6.77 3.88
N VAL A 103 -1.72 -6.39 3.80
CA VAL A 103 -1.15 -5.31 4.64
C VAL A 103 -1.83 -3.98 4.31
N GLY A 104 -2.06 -3.71 3.02
CA GLY A 104 -2.81 -2.53 2.57
C GLY A 104 -4.22 -2.48 3.13
N LEU A 105 -4.93 -3.62 3.12
CA LEU A 105 -6.28 -3.75 3.66
C LEU A 105 -6.32 -3.48 5.16
N LYS A 106 -5.47 -4.13 5.93
CA LYS A 106 -5.39 -3.91 7.38
C LYS A 106 -5.13 -2.45 7.71
N PHE A 107 -4.17 -1.82 7.04
CA PHE A 107 -3.88 -0.41 7.24
C PHE A 107 -5.05 0.49 6.83
N ALA A 108 -5.75 0.20 5.73
CA ALA A 108 -6.92 0.97 5.29
C ALA A 108 -8.07 0.89 6.31
N GLU A 109 -8.31 -0.27 6.90
CA GLU A 109 -9.31 -0.46 7.95
C GLU A 109 -8.97 0.32 9.23
N GLU A 110 -7.69 0.28 9.66
CA GLU A 110 -7.21 1.09 10.79
C GLU A 110 -7.36 2.59 10.51
N ALA A 111 -6.97 3.05 9.31
CA ALA A 111 -7.09 4.44 8.91
C ALA A 111 -8.56 4.91 8.83
N TYR A 112 -9.47 4.07 8.30
CA TYR A 112 -10.90 4.34 8.25
C TYR A 112 -11.52 4.54 9.63
N MET A 113 -11.13 3.73 10.61
CA MET A 113 -11.62 3.84 11.99
C MET A 113 -11.12 5.11 12.68
N ALA A 114 -9.93 5.58 12.35
CA ALA A 114 -9.31 6.76 12.93
C ALA A 114 -9.68 8.08 12.21
N GLU A 115 -10.24 7.99 10.98
CA GLU A 115 -10.51 9.16 10.14
C GLU A 115 -11.76 9.91 10.58
N GLY A 116 -11.65 11.23 10.69
CA GLY A 116 -12.75 12.14 11.05
C GLY A 116 -13.36 12.88 9.85
N ASP A 117 -12.63 13.02 8.74
CA ASP A 117 -13.09 13.69 7.52
C ASP A 117 -13.99 12.75 6.71
N PRO A 118 -15.29 13.09 6.49
CA PRO A 118 -16.23 12.21 5.80
C PRO A 118 -15.83 11.86 4.36
N ASP A 119 -15.19 12.79 3.65
CA ASP A 119 -14.79 12.58 2.26
C ASP A 119 -13.63 11.58 2.18
N ILE A 120 -12.62 11.75 3.04
CA ILE A 120 -11.51 10.80 3.14
C ILE A 120 -12.01 9.43 3.62
N LYS A 121 -12.93 9.41 4.56
CA LYS A 121 -13.54 8.15 5.05
C LYS A 121 -14.25 7.39 3.94
N LYS A 122 -14.98 8.07 3.08
CA LYS A 122 -15.63 7.49 1.90
C LYS A 122 -14.62 6.91 0.90
N GLU A 123 -13.53 7.63 0.65
CA GLU A 123 -12.45 7.12 -0.21
C GLU A 123 -11.74 5.89 0.40
N LEU A 124 -11.53 5.88 1.72
CA LEU A 124 -10.98 4.72 2.42
C LEU A 124 -11.93 3.51 2.37
N GLU A 125 -13.25 3.71 2.53
CA GLU A 125 -14.23 2.64 2.37
C GLU A 125 -14.18 2.01 0.99
N LYS A 126 -14.13 2.84 -0.05
CA LYS A 126 -13.95 2.38 -1.43
C LYS A 126 -12.64 1.59 -1.58
N ARG A 127 -11.55 2.12 -1.03
CA ARG A 127 -10.24 1.48 -1.09
C ARG A 127 -10.19 0.14 -0.36
N ILE A 128 -10.89 0.00 0.76
CA ILE A 128 -11.06 -1.28 1.47
C ILE A 128 -11.72 -2.33 0.56
N LYS A 129 -12.76 -1.96 -0.16
CA LYS A 129 -13.42 -2.88 -1.12
C LYS A 129 -12.47 -3.29 -2.24
N GLU A 130 -11.75 -2.34 -2.83
CA GLU A 130 -10.74 -2.61 -3.86
C GLU A 130 -9.67 -3.60 -3.37
N LEU A 131 -9.10 -3.35 -2.19
CA LEU A 131 -8.06 -4.21 -1.60
C LEU A 131 -8.59 -5.62 -1.25
N ARG A 132 -9.86 -5.73 -0.86
CA ARG A 132 -10.49 -7.04 -0.67
C ARG A 132 -10.60 -7.80 -1.98
N VAL A 133 -10.97 -7.14 -3.09
CA VAL A 133 -10.96 -7.76 -4.42
C VAL A 133 -9.55 -8.20 -4.79
N GLU A 134 -8.55 -7.32 -4.67
CA GLU A 134 -7.15 -7.65 -4.99
C GLU A 134 -6.64 -8.86 -4.17
N LYS A 135 -6.95 -8.91 -2.86
CA LYS A 135 -6.63 -10.05 -1.99
C LYS A 135 -7.34 -11.33 -2.45
N ASN A 136 -8.64 -11.24 -2.74
CA ASN A 136 -9.43 -12.39 -3.16
C ASN A 136 -8.93 -12.94 -4.50
N LEU A 137 -8.63 -12.07 -5.48
CA LEU A 137 -8.05 -12.48 -6.77
C LEU A 137 -6.72 -13.20 -6.57
N LYS A 138 -5.82 -12.66 -5.75
CA LYS A 138 -4.54 -13.31 -5.43
C LYS A 138 -4.74 -14.70 -4.81
N THR A 139 -5.72 -14.86 -3.94
CA THR A 139 -6.05 -16.14 -3.33
C THR A 139 -6.61 -17.12 -4.36
N LEU A 140 -7.54 -16.67 -5.19
CA LEU A 140 -8.14 -17.49 -6.25
C LEU A 140 -7.12 -17.91 -7.31
N ASP A 141 -6.22 -17.01 -7.72
CA ASP A 141 -5.14 -17.33 -8.65
C ASP A 141 -4.17 -18.36 -8.08
N SER A 142 -3.88 -18.28 -6.79
CA SER A 142 -3.07 -19.31 -6.12
C SER A 142 -3.76 -20.66 -6.12
N ALA A 143 -5.07 -20.68 -5.86
CA ALA A 143 -5.89 -21.90 -5.90
C ALA A 143 -6.00 -22.50 -7.31
N ILE A 144 -6.13 -21.67 -8.35
CA ILE A 144 -6.13 -22.12 -9.77
C ILE A 144 -4.78 -22.75 -10.12
N LYS A 145 -3.67 -22.16 -9.69
CA LYS A 145 -2.32 -22.72 -9.89
C LYS A 145 -2.13 -24.05 -9.18
N GLU A 146 -2.62 -24.15 -7.93
CA GLU A 146 -2.58 -25.40 -7.17
C GLU A 146 -3.40 -26.49 -7.87
N PHE A 147 -4.63 -26.20 -8.28
CA PHE A 147 -5.47 -27.11 -9.05
C PHE A 147 -4.76 -27.59 -10.32
N LYS A 148 -4.16 -26.66 -11.08
CA LYS A 148 -3.43 -27.01 -12.31
C LYS A 148 -2.23 -27.93 -12.02
N ALA A 149 -1.54 -27.71 -10.93
CA ALA A 149 -0.43 -28.58 -10.52
C ALA A 149 -0.90 -30.01 -10.15
N GLN A 150 -2.07 -30.15 -9.51
CA GLN A 150 -2.59 -31.45 -9.08
C GLN A 150 -3.29 -32.21 -10.24
N PHE A 151 -4.03 -31.49 -11.10
CA PHE A 151 -4.90 -32.12 -12.12
C PHE A 151 -4.41 -31.94 -13.55
N SER A 152 -3.27 -31.27 -13.79
CA SER A 152 -2.67 -30.97 -15.11
C SER A 152 -3.60 -30.26 -16.10
N ARG A 153 -4.60 -29.54 -15.61
CA ARG A 153 -5.53 -28.70 -16.38
C ARG A 153 -6.03 -27.53 -15.54
N VAL A 154 -6.61 -26.54 -16.18
CA VAL A 154 -7.29 -25.43 -15.52
C VAL A 154 -8.67 -25.92 -15.00
N PRO A 155 -9.15 -25.46 -13.83
CA PRO A 155 -10.51 -25.78 -13.38
C PRO A 155 -11.54 -25.18 -14.33
N SER A 156 -12.66 -25.86 -14.51
CA SER A 156 -13.76 -25.43 -15.39
C SER A 156 -14.58 -24.27 -14.78
N SER A 157 -14.56 -24.15 -13.46
CA SER A 157 -15.20 -23.09 -12.69
C SER A 157 -14.56 -22.95 -11.30
N LEU A 158 -14.78 -21.82 -10.64
CA LEU A 158 -14.33 -21.64 -9.24
C LEU A 158 -15.03 -22.63 -8.28
N ARG A 159 -16.25 -23.11 -8.62
CA ARG A 159 -16.95 -24.12 -7.84
C ARG A 159 -16.16 -25.44 -7.80
N GLU A 160 -15.50 -25.80 -8.89
CA GLU A 160 -14.65 -26.99 -8.95
C GLU A 160 -13.49 -26.94 -7.93
N LEU A 161 -12.95 -25.75 -7.66
CA LEU A 161 -11.92 -25.57 -6.61
C LEU A 161 -12.48 -25.93 -5.21
N VAL A 162 -13.74 -25.58 -4.95
CA VAL A 162 -14.42 -25.93 -3.68
C VAL A 162 -14.73 -27.43 -3.63
N GLU A 163 -15.25 -28.00 -4.70
CA GLU A 163 -15.59 -29.43 -4.80
C GLU A 163 -14.35 -30.34 -4.60
N LYS A 164 -13.19 -29.88 -5.05
CA LYS A 164 -11.90 -30.56 -4.86
C LYS A 164 -11.19 -30.23 -3.56
N GLY A 165 -11.79 -29.36 -2.72
CA GLY A 165 -11.26 -29.02 -1.40
C GLY A 165 -10.00 -28.12 -1.43
N ILE A 166 -9.71 -27.47 -2.56
CA ILE A 166 -8.57 -26.55 -2.67
C ILE A 166 -8.87 -25.24 -1.94
N ILE A 167 -10.11 -24.76 -2.02
CA ILE A 167 -10.62 -23.65 -1.22
C ILE A 167 -11.88 -24.08 -0.47
N SER A 168 -12.14 -23.48 0.68
CA SER A 168 -13.32 -23.77 1.48
C SER A 168 -14.61 -23.16 0.91
N SER A 169 -14.50 -21.99 0.28
CA SER A 169 -15.62 -21.28 -0.34
C SER A 169 -15.08 -20.24 -1.34
N ILE A 170 -15.95 -19.84 -2.29
CA ILE A 170 -15.68 -18.69 -3.15
C ILE A 170 -15.96 -17.44 -2.33
N PRO A 171 -15.01 -16.47 -2.21
CA PRO A 171 -15.25 -15.25 -1.47
C PRO A 171 -16.31 -14.37 -2.14
N GLU A 172 -17.00 -13.55 -1.33
CA GLU A 172 -17.92 -12.53 -1.82
C GLU A 172 -17.18 -11.43 -2.58
N GLU A 173 -17.73 -10.94 -3.69
CA GLU A 173 -17.19 -9.81 -4.44
C GLU A 173 -17.73 -8.50 -3.85
N PRO A 174 -16.86 -7.59 -3.32
CA PRO A 174 -17.28 -6.45 -2.50
C PRO A 174 -18.10 -5.38 -3.23
N PHE A 175 -18.12 -5.36 -4.56
CA PHE A 175 -18.92 -4.43 -5.38
C PHE A 175 -20.21 -5.03 -5.91
N GLY A 176 -20.57 -6.26 -5.48
CA GLY A 176 -21.80 -6.93 -5.87
C GLY A 176 -21.71 -7.67 -7.21
N GLY A 177 -20.51 -7.89 -7.70
CA GLY A 177 -20.24 -8.74 -8.86
C GLY A 177 -19.97 -10.19 -8.48
N GLU A 178 -19.25 -10.88 -9.36
CA GLU A 178 -18.83 -12.27 -9.19
C GLU A 178 -17.37 -12.43 -9.59
N TYR A 179 -16.69 -13.44 -9.05
CA TYR A 179 -15.41 -13.89 -9.56
C TYR A 179 -15.61 -14.98 -10.60
N ILE A 180 -14.88 -14.89 -11.70
CA ILE A 180 -14.88 -15.83 -12.82
C ILE A 180 -13.46 -16.26 -13.18
N ILE A 181 -13.31 -17.41 -13.84
CA ILE A 181 -12.04 -17.81 -14.46
C ILE A 181 -11.99 -17.23 -15.87
N SER A 182 -10.92 -16.55 -16.19
CA SER A 182 -10.64 -16.03 -17.54
C SER A 182 -9.22 -16.47 -17.97
N GLY A 183 -9.15 -17.46 -18.83
CA GLY A 183 -7.88 -18.13 -19.12
C GLY A 183 -7.38 -18.94 -17.94
N GLU A 184 -6.24 -18.57 -17.37
CA GLU A 184 -5.61 -19.23 -16.21
C GLU A 184 -5.67 -18.39 -14.93
N GLU A 185 -6.45 -17.32 -14.93
CA GLU A 185 -6.52 -16.35 -13.82
C GLU A 185 -7.97 -16.10 -13.41
N ALA A 186 -8.14 -15.70 -12.15
CA ALA A 186 -9.42 -15.20 -11.65
C ALA A 186 -9.62 -13.73 -12.04
N ARG A 187 -10.85 -13.34 -12.30
CA ARG A 187 -11.25 -11.94 -12.55
C ARG A 187 -12.53 -11.60 -11.82
N SER A 188 -12.66 -10.35 -11.41
CA SER A 188 -13.94 -9.79 -10.98
C SER A 188 -14.71 -9.29 -12.21
N THR A 189 -16.04 -9.40 -12.17
CA THR A 189 -16.92 -8.87 -13.23
C THR A 189 -17.14 -7.36 -13.08
N THR A 190 -16.85 -6.77 -11.93
CA THR A 190 -17.10 -5.36 -11.60
C THR A 190 -15.81 -4.55 -11.43
N TYR A 191 -14.72 -5.18 -11.01
CA TYR A 191 -13.42 -4.53 -10.77
C TYR A 191 -12.43 -4.87 -11.90
N LYS A 192 -11.82 -3.83 -12.51
CA LYS A 192 -10.87 -3.97 -13.63
C LYS A 192 -9.48 -3.54 -13.22
#